data_4b39ca3eeb946c6da708130e8a319868
#
_entry.id   4b39ca3eeb946c6da708130e8a319868
#
_cell.length_a   1.000
_cell.length_b   1.000
_cell.length_c   1.000
_cell.angle_alpha   90.00
_cell.angle_beta   90.00
_cell.angle_gamma   90.00
#
_symmetry.space_group_name_H-M   'P 1'
#
loop_
_entity.id
_entity.type
_entity.pdbx_description
1 polymer ?
#
loop_
_entity_poly.entity_id
_entity_poly.type
_entity_poly.pdbx_seq_one_letter_code
_entity_poly.pdbx_strand_id
1 'polypeptide(L)'
;VSELPSLKKNGYSFIPYNDRFLMGGNGIPYGNPLRGYDDNSVGPLTSTNSPIGGNTLVKFGTEFRVPFSQNPVVYGLIFAEMGNVWSTKDLMVKLNLPRNGPLDLKRSVGAGVRFFMPMIGLLGFDIGYGFDRIENGKLKPDWKTTLTFGQQF
;
A
#
# COMPACT_ATOMS: atom_id res chain seq x y z
N VAL A 1 4.21 19.82 -14.16
CA VAL A 1 5.13 18.68 -14.33
C VAL A 1 5.59 18.73 -15.77
N SER A 2 6.82 19.17 -15.99
CA SER A 2 7.38 19.30 -17.33
C SER A 2 7.74 17.92 -17.87
N GLU A 3 7.02 17.45 -18.88
CA GLU A 3 7.35 16.25 -19.62
C GLU A 3 8.72 16.44 -20.29
N LEU A 4 9.66 15.56 -19.99
CA LEU A 4 10.97 15.53 -20.65
C LEU A 4 10.78 15.18 -22.14
N PRO A 5 11.25 16.00 -23.08
CA PRO A 5 11.02 15.80 -24.52
C PRO A 5 11.57 14.50 -25.11
N SER A 6 12.52 13.86 -24.41
CA SER A 6 13.16 12.63 -24.87
C SER A 6 12.31 11.36 -24.69
N LEU A 7 11.19 11.42 -23.96
CA LEU A 7 10.36 10.27 -23.66
C LEU A 7 9.20 10.06 -24.66
N LYS A 8 9.00 10.99 -25.61
CA LYS A 8 7.94 10.91 -26.64
C LYS A 8 8.32 10.13 -27.91
N LYS A 9 9.43 9.44 -27.93
CA LYS A 9 9.95 8.88 -29.20
C LYS A 9 9.08 7.79 -29.86
N ASN A 10 8.04 7.28 -29.19
CA ASN A 10 7.13 6.26 -29.76
C ASN A 10 5.66 6.46 -29.34
N GLY A 11 5.21 7.68 -29.02
CA GLY A 11 3.80 7.91 -28.67
C GLY A 11 3.32 7.38 -27.31
N TYR A 12 4.21 6.85 -26.49
CA TYR A 12 3.90 6.33 -25.16
C TYR A 12 4.42 7.27 -24.08
N SER A 13 3.54 7.71 -23.19
CA SER A 13 3.93 8.44 -21.98
C SER A 13 4.55 7.45 -21.01
N PHE A 14 5.86 7.54 -20.79
CA PHE A 14 6.56 6.73 -19.82
C PHE A 14 6.64 7.47 -18.48
N ILE A 15 6.01 6.95 -17.46
CA ILE A 15 6.10 7.48 -16.09
C ILE A 15 7.38 6.93 -15.45
N PRO A 16 8.31 7.81 -14.99
CA PRO A 16 9.49 7.39 -14.24
C PRO A 16 9.11 6.55 -13.02
N TYR A 17 9.99 5.65 -12.58
CA TYR A 17 9.71 4.77 -11.45
C TYR A 17 9.34 5.54 -10.16
N ASN A 18 10.01 6.66 -9.91
CA ASN A 18 9.78 7.50 -8.73
C ASN A 18 8.41 8.19 -8.70
N ASP A 19 7.78 8.33 -9.86
CA ASP A 19 6.45 8.96 -9.99
C ASP A 19 5.32 7.93 -10.03
N ARG A 20 5.64 6.64 -9.87
CA ARG A 20 4.65 5.56 -9.86
C ARG A 20 4.12 5.33 -8.45
N PHE A 21 2.85 4.97 -8.38
CA PHE A 21 2.24 4.54 -7.13
C PHE A 21 2.71 3.15 -6.74
N LEU A 22 3.09 3.02 -5.47
CA LEU A 22 3.38 1.75 -4.79
C LEU A 22 2.41 1.62 -3.62
N MET A 23 2.03 0.40 -3.25
CA MET A 23 1.09 0.16 -2.14
C MET A 23 1.47 -1.11 -1.37
N GLY A 24 1.19 -1.08 -0.07
CA GLY A 24 1.38 -2.21 0.85
C GLY A 24 2.07 -1.81 2.15
N GLY A 25 1.87 -2.60 3.19
CA GLY A 25 2.51 -2.44 4.49
C GLY A 25 2.27 -1.06 5.11
N ASN A 26 3.36 -0.43 5.53
CA ASN A 26 3.39 0.95 6.04
C ASN A 26 3.47 2.02 4.94
N GLY A 27 3.69 1.61 3.69
CA GLY A 27 3.99 2.54 2.61
C GLY A 27 5.40 3.12 2.64
N ILE A 28 6.30 2.56 3.45
CA ILE A 28 7.67 3.02 3.58
C ILE A 28 8.56 2.35 2.51
N PRO A 29 9.54 3.05 1.91
CA PRO A 29 9.81 4.48 2.08
C PRO A 29 8.96 5.42 1.20
N TYR A 30 8.35 4.94 0.10
CA TYR A 30 7.68 5.77 -0.90
C TYR A 30 6.40 5.13 -1.44
N GLY A 31 5.58 4.56 -0.57
CA GLY A 31 4.35 3.89 -0.98
C GLY A 31 3.11 4.36 -0.22
N ASN A 32 1.97 3.86 -0.64
CA ASN A 32 0.71 4.07 0.06
C ASN A 32 0.46 2.89 1.01
N PRO A 33 0.14 3.15 2.28
CA PRO A 33 -0.06 2.06 3.24
C PRO A 33 -1.27 1.22 2.88
N LEU A 34 -1.14 -0.10 3.02
CA LEU A 34 -2.24 -1.07 3.05
C LEU A 34 -1.88 -2.12 4.10
N ARG A 35 -2.45 -1.98 5.28
CA ARG A 35 -2.13 -2.84 6.43
C ARG A 35 -2.54 -4.29 6.17
N GLY A 36 -1.79 -5.25 6.68
CA GLY A 36 -2.00 -6.68 6.39
C GLY A 36 -1.28 -7.20 5.14
N TYR A 37 -0.52 -6.34 4.46
CA TYR A 37 0.32 -6.70 3.31
C TYR A 37 1.79 -6.35 3.58
N ASP A 38 2.70 -6.92 2.79
CA ASP A 38 4.11 -6.52 2.81
C ASP A 38 4.30 -5.17 2.12
N ASP A 39 5.36 -4.45 2.48
CA ASP A 39 5.64 -3.13 1.92
C ASP A 39 5.77 -3.21 0.39
N ASN A 40 5.03 -2.33 -0.29
CA ASN A 40 5.00 -2.22 -1.74
C ASN A 40 4.63 -3.50 -2.50
N SER A 41 4.02 -4.49 -1.84
CA SER A 41 3.69 -5.79 -2.44
C SER A 41 2.38 -5.83 -3.23
N VAL A 42 1.61 -4.74 -3.21
CA VAL A 42 0.31 -4.65 -3.88
C VAL A 42 0.43 -3.86 -5.17
N GLY A 43 -0.02 -4.46 -6.26
CA GLY A 43 0.03 -3.87 -7.60
C GLY A 43 0.89 -4.69 -8.57
N PRO A 44 1.33 -4.09 -9.66
CA PRO A 44 2.16 -4.77 -10.65
C PRO A 44 3.54 -5.15 -10.09
N LEU A 45 3.88 -6.43 -10.19
CA LEU A 45 5.15 -6.99 -9.76
C LEU A 45 5.89 -7.60 -10.96
N THR A 46 7.22 -7.67 -10.87
CA THR A 46 8.04 -8.45 -11.81
C THR A 46 7.86 -9.96 -11.56
N SER A 47 8.35 -10.79 -12.47
CA SER A 47 8.46 -12.24 -12.28
C SER A 47 9.28 -12.63 -11.03
N THR A 48 10.11 -11.75 -10.53
CA THR A 48 10.91 -11.91 -9.29
C THR A 48 10.24 -11.28 -8.06
N ASN A 49 8.93 -10.94 -8.14
CA ASN A 49 8.16 -10.28 -7.09
C ASN A 49 8.67 -8.87 -6.69
N SER A 50 9.49 -8.24 -7.52
CA SER A 50 9.91 -6.87 -7.26
C SER A 50 8.82 -5.87 -7.68
N PRO A 51 8.50 -4.84 -6.87
CA PRO A 51 7.46 -3.89 -7.19
C PRO A 51 7.85 -3.01 -8.38
N ILE A 52 6.95 -2.88 -9.34
CA ILE A 52 7.10 -2.00 -10.51
C ILE A 52 6.36 -0.68 -10.30
N GLY A 53 5.29 -0.73 -9.52
CA GLY A 53 4.36 0.38 -9.36
C GLY A 53 3.45 0.60 -10.57
N GLY A 54 2.46 1.44 -10.39
CA GLY A 54 1.47 1.76 -11.40
C GLY A 54 1.17 3.25 -11.48
N ASN A 55 0.26 3.61 -12.37
CA ASN A 55 -0.15 4.98 -12.59
C ASN A 55 -1.59 5.28 -12.13
N THR A 56 -2.29 4.27 -11.65
CA THR A 56 -3.62 4.40 -11.08
C THR A 56 -3.66 3.69 -9.75
N LEU A 57 -4.08 4.40 -8.70
CA LEU A 57 -4.22 3.87 -7.35
C LEU A 57 -5.65 4.13 -6.87
N VAL A 58 -6.27 3.10 -6.28
CA VAL A 58 -7.54 3.24 -5.57
C VAL A 58 -7.40 2.59 -4.21
N LYS A 59 -7.75 3.33 -3.16
CA LYS A 59 -7.78 2.83 -1.79
C LYS A 59 -9.05 3.31 -1.10
N PHE A 60 -9.71 2.38 -0.42
CA PHE A 60 -10.79 2.64 0.52
C PHE A 60 -10.39 2.12 1.89
N GLY A 61 -10.74 2.86 2.93
CA GLY A 61 -10.46 2.45 4.29
C GLY A 61 -11.50 3.02 5.26
N THR A 62 -11.84 2.24 6.25
CA THR A 62 -12.63 2.67 7.39
C THR A 62 -11.92 2.26 8.66
N GLU A 63 -11.96 3.14 9.66
CA GLU A 63 -11.31 2.94 10.94
C GLU A 63 -12.21 3.43 12.07
N PHE A 64 -12.43 2.57 13.03
CA PHE A 64 -13.16 2.90 14.25
C PHE A 64 -12.17 2.98 15.42
N ARG A 65 -12.14 4.12 16.11
CA ARG A 65 -11.20 4.41 17.20
C ARG A 65 -11.94 4.50 18.53
N VAL A 66 -11.36 3.87 19.55
CA VAL A 66 -11.86 3.88 20.91
C VAL A 66 -10.79 4.47 21.84
N PRO A 67 -10.99 5.65 22.42
CA PRO A 67 -10.06 6.21 23.37
C PRO A 67 -10.08 5.44 24.70
N PHE A 68 -8.92 5.03 25.19
CA PHE A 68 -8.76 4.36 26.48
C PHE A 68 -8.28 5.32 27.57
N SER A 69 -7.42 6.26 27.19
CA SER A 69 -6.86 7.27 28.11
C SER A 69 -6.59 8.57 27.37
N GLN A 70 -6.71 9.68 28.07
CA GLN A 70 -6.41 11.01 27.55
C GLN A 70 -5.06 11.54 28.07
N ASN A 71 -4.53 10.98 29.15
CA ASN A 71 -3.23 11.38 29.67
C ASN A 71 -2.50 10.16 30.31
N PRO A 72 -1.54 9.54 29.60
CA PRO A 72 -1.16 9.76 28.22
C PRO A 72 -2.30 9.41 27.23
N VAL A 73 -2.24 9.99 26.02
CA VAL A 73 -3.22 9.68 24.98
C VAL A 73 -2.97 8.26 24.46
N VAL A 74 -3.94 7.37 24.73
CA VAL A 74 -3.93 6.00 24.28
C VAL A 74 -5.30 5.66 23.67
N TYR A 75 -5.32 5.13 22.47
CA TYR A 75 -6.55 4.62 21.87
C TYR A 75 -6.32 3.34 21.09
N GLY A 76 -7.32 2.49 21.12
CA GLY A 76 -7.40 1.31 20.25
C GLY A 76 -8.18 1.62 18.98
N LEU A 77 -7.93 0.84 17.96
CA LEU A 77 -8.63 0.95 16.69
C LEU A 77 -8.87 -0.41 16.05
N ILE A 78 -9.95 -0.49 15.28
CA ILE A 78 -10.20 -1.56 14.33
C ILE A 78 -10.31 -0.93 12.95
N PHE A 79 -9.83 -1.62 11.93
CA PHE A 79 -9.83 -1.11 10.57
C PHE A 79 -10.24 -2.17 9.56
N ALA A 80 -10.81 -1.70 8.46
CA ALA A 80 -10.98 -2.46 7.24
C ALA A 80 -10.50 -1.62 6.06
N GLU A 81 -9.62 -2.18 5.24
CA GLU A 81 -9.02 -1.50 4.10
C GLU A 81 -9.13 -2.36 2.85
N MET A 82 -9.24 -1.71 1.71
CA MET A 82 -9.12 -2.34 0.41
C MET A 82 -8.50 -1.39 -0.59
N GLY A 83 -7.65 -1.91 -1.46
CA GLY A 83 -7.02 -1.10 -2.48
C GLY A 83 -6.21 -1.91 -3.48
N ASN A 84 -5.82 -1.25 -4.54
CA ASN A 84 -4.88 -1.81 -5.51
C ASN A 84 -4.24 -0.68 -6.32
N VAL A 85 -3.16 -1.05 -7.02
CA VAL A 85 -2.45 -0.20 -7.97
C VAL A 85 -2.46 -0.89 -9.33
N TRP A 86 -2.80 -0.16 -10.38
CA TRP A 86 -2.83 -0.66 -11.74
C TRP A 86 -1.89 0.14 -12.64
N SER A 87 -1.37 -0.55 -13.66
CA SER A 87 -0.65 0.08 -14.76
C SER A 87 -1.55 0.18 -16.00
N THR A 88 -1.33 1.20 -16.82
CA THR A 88 -1.99 1.30 -18.13
C THR A 88 -1.62 0.11 -19.02
N LYS A 89 -2.50 -0.17 -20.00
CA LYS A 89 -2.28 -1.24 -20.99
C LYS A 89 -0.91 -1.14 -21.67
N ASP A 90 -0.50 0.07 -21.98
CA ASP A 90 0.76 0.32 -22.70
C ASP A 90 1.99 -0.08 -21.87
N LEU A 91 1.97 0.21 -20.57
CA LEU A 91 3.05 -0.18 -19.66
C LEU A 91 3.05 -1.71 -19.44
N MET A 92 1.88 -2.31 -19.31
CA MET A 92 1.72 -3.76 -19.14
C MET A 92 2.24 -4.53 -20.34
N VAL A 93 1.89 -4.11 -21.55
CA VAL A 93 2.38 -4.71 -22.80
C VAL A 93 3.88 -4.55 -22.94
N LYS A 94 4.40 -3.35 -22.67
CA LYS A 94 5.84 -3.07 -22.81
C LYS A 94 6.70 -3.87 -21.85
N LEU A 95 6.18 -4.18 -20.65
CA LEU A 95 6.89 -4.93 -19.61
C LEU A 95 6.53 -6.42 -19.61
N ASN A 96 5.68 -6.87 -20.54
CA ASN A 96 5.19 -8.26 -20.63
C ASN A 96 4.60 -8.78 -19.31
N LEU A 97 3.80 -7.93 -18.63
CA LEU A 97 3.21 -8.22 -17.33
C LEU A 97 1.83 -8.87 -17.44
N PRO A 98 1.45 -9.73 -16.51
CA PRO A 98 0.10 -10.28 -16.44
C PRO A 98 -0.91 -9.14 -16.16
N ARG A 99 -2.07 -9.27 -16.80
CA ARG A 99 -3.15 -8.28 -16.72
C ARG A 99 -3.99 -8.53 -15.46
N ASN A 100 -3.90 -7.66 -14.48
CA ASN A 100 -4.83 -7.68 -13.35
C ASN A 100 -6.18 -7.10 -13.78
N GLY A 101 -7.27 -7.76 -13.35
CA GLY A 101 -8.62 -7.28 -13.64
C GLY A 101 -8.91 -5.92 -12.98
N PRO A 102 -9.86 -5.12 -13.51
CA PRO A 102 -10.15 -3.77 -13.03
C PRO A 102 -10.72 -3.70 -11.61
N LEU A 103 -11.09 -4.83 -11.01
CA LEU A 103 -11.68 -4.93 -9.67
C LEU A 103 -10.92 -5.88 -8.73
N ASP A 104 -9.64 -6.14 -9.01
CA ASP A 104 -8.80 -6.96 -8.13
C ASP A 104 -8.34 -6.13 -6.91
N LEU A 105 -9.30 -5.72 -6.07
CA LEU A 105 -9.02 -5.00 -4.84
C LEU A 105 -8.49 -5.96 -3.77
N LYS A 106 -7.32 -5.67 -3.25
CA LYS A 106 -6.70 -6.39 -2.14
C LYS A 106 -7.31 -5.91 -0.83
N ARG A 107 -7.85 -6.82 -0.03
CA ARG A 107 -8.65 -6.54 1.17
C ARG A 107 -7.90 -6.91 2.43
N SER A 108 -8.07 -6.11 3.46
CA SER A 108 -7.55 -6.42 4.79
C SER A 108 -8.48 -5.92 5.89
N VAL A 109 -8.40 -6.57 7.04
CA VAL A 109 -9.02 -6.14 8.30
C VAL A 109 -8.00 -6.30 9.41
N GLY A 110 -8.17 -5.53 10.48
CA GLY A 110 -7.26 -5.65 11.60
C GLY A 110 -7.62 -4.77 12.76
N ALA A 111 -6.73 -4.78 13.75
CA ALA A 111 -6.83 -3.97 14.92
C ALA A 111 -5.46 -3.36 15.26
N GLY A 112 -5.47 -2.30 16.03
CA GLY A 112 -4.24 -1.65 16.43
C GLY A 112 -4.39 -0.83 17.69
N VAL A 113 -3.26 -0.38 18.20
CA VAL A 113 -3.17 0.53 19.34
C VAL A 113 -2.27 1.70 18.96
N ARG A 114 -2.68 2.87 19.40
CA ARG A 114 -1.90 4.10 19.27
C ARG A 114 -1.66 4.69 20.62
N PHE A 115 -0.45 5.13 20.85
CA PHE A 115 -0.13 5.91 22.02
C PHE A 115 0.81 7.07 21.70
N PHE A 116 0.56 8.20 22.33
CA PHE A 116 1.34 9.41 22.14
C PHE A 116 2.42 9.50 23.19
N MET A 117 3.68 9.58 22.74
CA MET A 117 4.83 9.88 23.57
C MET A 117 5.33 11.29 23.29
N PRO A 118 5.42 12.17 24.31
CA PRO A 118 5.79 13.58 24.10
C PRO A 118 7.13 13.80 23.38
N MET A 119 8.08 12.86 23.50
CA MET A 119 9.41 12.98 22.88
C MET A 119 9.55 12.33 21.52
N ILE A 120 8.71 11.35 21.19
CA ILE A 120 8.84 10.51 19.99
C ILE A 120 7.67 10.77 19.03
N GLY A 121 6.56 11.31 19.53
CA GLY A 121 5.33 11.48 18.77
C GLY A 121 4.39 10.28 18.90
N LEU A 122 3.58 10.07 17.89
CA LEU A 122 2.61 8.97 17.86
C LEU A 122 3.29 7.66 17.50
N LEU A 123 3.14 6.68 18.37
CA LEU A 123 3.52 5.30 18.12
C LEU A 123 2.28 4.46 17.82
N GLY A 124 2.35 3.67 16.77
CA GLY A 124 1.28 2.76 16.38
C GLY A 124 1.77 1.33 16.24
N PHE A 125 0.96 0.39 16.73
CA PHE A 125 1.14 -1.03 16.51
C PHE A 125 -0.15 -1.59 15.94
N ASP A 126 -0.08 -2.17 14.75
CA ASP A 126 -1.21 -2.78 14.07
C ASP A 126 -0.96 -4.26 13.81
N ILE A 127 -2.03 -5.05 13.87
CA ILE A 127 -2.07 -6.40 13.33
C ILE A 127 -3.19 -6.45 12.29
N GLY A 128 -2.84 -6.80 11.06
CA GLY A 128 -3.77 -6.86 9.95
C GLY A 128 -3.77 -8.24 9.29
N TYR A 129 -4.95 -8.69 8.87
CA TYR A 129 -5.14 -9.91 8.10
C TYR A 129 -5.39 -9.54 6.64
N GLY A 130 -4.44 -9.92 5.75
CA GLY A 130 -4.57 -9.72 4.31
C GLY A 130 -5.22 -10.94 3.64
N PHE A 131 -6.44 -10.76 3.11
CA PHE A 131 -7.21 -11.85 2.49
C PHE A 131 -6.65 -12.30 1.15
N ASP A 132 -6.08 -11.37 0.39
CA ASP A 132 -5.70 -11.56 -1.00
C ASP A 132 -4.17 -11.50 -1.20
N ARG A 133 -3.42 -11.89 -0.16
CA ARG A 133 -1.96 -12.00 -0.25
C ARG A 133 -1.55 -13.13 -1.18
N ILE A 134 -0.52 -12.86 -1.96
CA ILE A 134 0.08 -13.86 -2.88
C ILE A 134 1.52 -14.08 -2.45
N GLU A 135 1.87 -15.32 -2.17
CA GLU A 135 3.24 -15.75 -1.90
C GLU A 135 3.60 -16.90 -2.85
N ASN A 136 4.71 -16.75 -3.56
CA ASN A 136 5.17 -17.72 -4.58
C ASN A 136 4.09 -18.08 -5.63
N GLY A 137 3.30 -17.08 -6.06
CA GLY A 137 2.23 -17.26 -7.04
C GLY A 137 0.97 -17.98 -6.53
N LYS A 138 0.87 -18.26 -5.23
CA LYS A 138 -0.30 -18.87 -4.59
C LYS A 138 -0.95 -17.90 -3.62
N LEU A 139 -2.27 -17.95 -3.56
CA LEU A 139 -3.04 -17.19 -2.56
C LEU A 139 -2.73 -17.76 -1.17
N LYS A 140 -2.20 -16.89 -0.31
CA LYS A 140 -1.84 -17.22 1.08
C LYS A 140 -2.29 -16.09 2.00
N PRO A 141 -3.55 -16.08 2.43
CA PRO A 141 -4.02 -15.14 3.45
C PRO A 141 -3.24 -15.34 4.74
N ASP A 142 -2.78 -14.24 5.34
CA ASP A 142 -1.98 -14.32 6.56
C ASP A 142 -2.04 -13.02 7.37
N TRP A 143 -1.62 -13.09 8.62
CA TRP A 143 -1.48 -11.96 9.52
C TRP A 143 -0.15 -11.23 9.29
N LYS A 144 -0.20 -9.92 9.38
CA LYS A 144 0.98 -9.05 9.32
C LYS A 144 0.91 -8.01 10.43
N THR A 145 2.02 -7.87 11.15
CA THR A 145 2.20 -6.80 12.13
C THR A 145 2.87 -5.59 11.48
N THR A 146 2.48 -4.41 11.90
CA THR A 146 2.95 -3.15 11.35
C THR A 146 3.23 -2.17 12.48
N LEU A 147 4.43 -1.60 12.50
CA LEU A 147 4.82 -0.52 13.39
C LEU A 147 4.77 0.81 12.64
N THR A 148 4.17 1.83 13.25
CA THR A 148 4.04 3.17 12.68
C THR A 148 4.63 4.17 13.64
N PHE A 149 5.49 5.07 13.15
CA PHE A 149 6.16 6.10 13.93
C PHE A 149 5.85 7.49 13.36
N GLY A 150 5.47 8.42 14.21
CA GLY A 150 5.44 9.84 13.89
C GLY A 150 4.42 10.28 12.84
N GLN A 151 3.54 9.43 12.37
CA GLN A 151 2.49 9.83 11.41
C GLN A 151 1.32 10.47 12.17
N GLN A 152 1.08 11.73 11.86
CA GLN A 152 -0.19 12.39 12.17
C GLN A 152 -1.16 12.07 11.02
N PHE A 153 -2.32 11.60 11.36
CA PHE A 153 -3.42 11.37 10.43
C PHE A 153 -4.44 12.49 10.58
#